data_19b820c88bd39b08cd7198c4989ca07c
#
_entry.id   19b820c88bd39b08cd7198c4989ca07c
#
_cell.length_a   1.000
_cell.length_b   1.000
_cell.length_c   1.000
_cell.angle_alpha   90.00
_cell.angle_beta   90.00
_cell.angle_gamma   90.00
#
_symmetry.space_group_name_H-M   'P 1'
#
loop_
_entity.id
_entity.type
_entity.pdbx_description
1 polymer ?
#
loop_
_entity_poly.entity_id
_entity_poly.type
_entity_poly.pdbx_seq_one_letter_code
_entity_poly.pdbx_strand_id
1 'polypeptide(L)'
;MVEFQKLNPPPFKGTIDPLEAENWINEMEKTFDTMEGTEEEKVAFATYMLQGEEYKWWGMEKRRIRGKVTWEDFRRIFLDRHFPTSIHKQKEREFILLEQGKRSMAQYDAAFNRLSNFAPQLVATEIDRAKHFRSGLTPQSSWAWPRVRLKPMANFWMKPFC
;
A
#
# COMPACT_ATOMS: atom_id res chain seq x y z
N MET A 1 8.84 6.87 -25.77
CA MET A 1 9.02 8.13 -25.00
C MET A 1 7.80 9.07 -25.14
N VAL A 2 7.31 9.31 -26.34
CA VAL A 2 6.17 10.24 -26.57
C VAL A 2 4.88 9.79 -25.87
N GLU A 3 4.57 8.50 -25.84
CA GLU A 3 3.38 7.97 -25.15
C GLU A 3 3.47 8.09 -23.64
N PHE A 4 4.65 7.84 -23.06
CA PHE A 4 4.90 8.01 -21.64
C PHE A 4 4.69 9.47 -21.18
N GLN A 5 5.18 10.43 -21.96
CA GLN A 5 5.00 11.85 -21.68
C GLN A 5 3.52 12.28 -21.75
N LYS A 6 2.72 11.67 -22.64
CA LYS A 6 1.28 11.93 -22.72
C LYS A 6 0.50 11.47 -21.49
N LEU A 7 0.96 10.42 -20.81
CA LEU A 7 0.36 9.90 -19.58
C LEU A 7 0.69 10.76 -18.35
N ASN A 8 1.66 11.69 -18.50
CA ASN A 8 2.07 12.65 -17.47
C ASN A 8 2.28 12.04 -16.07
N PRO A 9 3.14 11.01 -15.95
CA PRO A 9 3.40 10.39 -14.66
C PRO A 9 4.03 11.40 -13.70
N PRO A 10 3.76 11.28 -12.37
CA PRO A 10 4.29 12.22 -11.40
C PRO A 10 5.82 12.09 -11.25
N PRO A 11 6.56 13.22 -11.13
CA PRO A 11 7.97 13.18 -10.79
C PRO A 11 8.18 12.78 -9.33
N PHE A 12 9.34 12.19 -9.04
CA PHE A 12 9.74 11.86 -7.67
C PHE A 12 10.96 12.68 -7.24
N LYS A 13 10.80 13.48 -6.21
CA LYS A 13 11.85 14.37 -5.67
C LYS A 13 12.48 13.86 -4.37
N GLY A 14 12.07 12.68 -3.93
CA GLY A 14 12.34 12.19 -2.61
C GLY A 14 11.23 12.55 -1.62
N THR A 15 11.13 11.78 -0.56
CA THR A 15 10.12 11.98 0.48
C THR A 15 10.62 11.49 1.83
N ILE A 16 10.06 12.05 2.88
CA ILE A 16 10.22 11.57 4.25
C ILE A 16 9.18 10.49 4.54
N ASP A 17 8.03 10.51 3.82
CA ASP A 17 6.97 9.52 3.99
C ASP A 17 7.21 8.31 3.08
N PRO A 18 7.50 7.11 3.65
CA PRO A 18 7.68 5.89 2.87
C PRO A 18 6.47 5.52 1.99
N LEU A 19 5.25 5.90 2.41
CA LEU A 19 4.04 5.64 1.64
C LEU A 19 3.99 6.40 0.31
N GLU A 20 4.55 7.60 0.27
CA GLU A 20 4.64 8.37 -0.99
C GLU A 20 5.53 7.66 -2.00
N ALA A 21 6.61 7.03 -1.54
CA ALA A 21 7.50 6.24 -2.40
C ALA A 21 6.78 5.01 -2.97
N GLU A 22 6.02 4.30 -2.14
CA GLU A 22 5.22 3.15 -2.58
C GLU A 22 4.12 3.58 -3.56
N ASN A 23 3.41 4.66 -3.25
CA ASN A 23 2.40 5.22 -4.14
C ASN A 23 2.97 5.63 -5.50
N TRP A 24 4.17 6.22 -5.51
CA TRP A 24 4.83 6.59 -6.75
C TRP A 24 5.17 5.36 -7.60
N ILE A 25 5.69 4.28 -7.01
CA ILE A 25 5.91 3.01 -7.70
C ILE A 25 4.61 2.47 -8.31
N ASN A 26 3.51 2.48 -7.55
CA ASN A 26 2.22 2.02 -8.03
C ASN A 26 1.70 2.85 -9.22
N GLU A 27 1.89 4.17 -9.19
CA GLU A 27 1.53 5.04 -10.32
C GLU A 27 2.40 4.77 -11.56
N MET A 28 3.70 4.48 -11.37
CA MET A 28 4.57 4.06 -12.47
C MET A 28 4.12 2.74 -13.08
N GLU A 29 3.74 1.75 -12.25
CA GLU A 29 3.24 0.46 -12.71
C GLU A 29 1.93 0.59 -13.50
N LYS A 30 0.98 1.40 -13.02
CA LYS A 30 -0.23 1.72 -13.79
C LYS A 30 0.09 2.34 -15.16
N THR A 31 1.06 3.22 -15.20
CA THR A 31 1.51 3.83 -16.45
C THR A 31 2.08 2.77 -17.39
N PHE A 32 2.88 1.84 -16.87
CA PHE A 32 3.46 0.75 -17.67
C PHE A 32 2.43 -0.27 -18.15
N ASP A 33 1.36 -0.51 -17.41
CA ASP A 33 0.27 -1.40 -17.83
C ASP A 33 -0.48 -0.88 -19.06
N THR A 34 -0.43 0.43 -19.30
CA THR A 34 -1.03 1.07 -20.47
C THR A 34 -0.06 1.20 -21.66
N MET A 35 1.19 0.83 -21.47
CA MET A 35 2.26 0.96 -22.45
C MET A 35 2.87 -0.40 -22.77
N GLU A 36 3.13 -0.62 -24.06
CA GLU A 36 4.05 -1.68 -24.46
C GLU A 36 5.49 -1.16 -24.35
N GLY A 37 6.33 -1.91 -23.65
CA GLY A 37 7.72 -1.52 -23.47
C GLY A 37 8.56 -2.65 -22.87
N THR A 38 9.85 -2.62 -23.16
CA THR A 38 10.82 -3.55 -22.56
C THR A 38 11.09 -3.18 -21.10
N GLU A 39 11.66 -4.12 -20.35
CA GLU A 39 12.06 -3.88 -18.95
C GLU A 39 13.04 -2.71 -18.84
N GLU A 40 13.99 -2.60 -19.79
CA GLU A 40 14.97 -1.52 -19.85
C GLU A 40 14.31 -0.16 -20.09
N GLU A 41 13.30 -0.11 -20.96
CA GLU A 41 12.53 1.11 -21.24
C GLU A 41 11.73 1.55 -20.00
N LYS A 42 11.10 0.63 -19.29
CA LYS A 42 10.39 0.92 -18.03
C LYS A 42 11.33 1.57 -17.01
N VAL A 43 12.52 0.99 -16.82
CA VAL A 43 13.54 1.56 -15.92
C VAL A 43 14.00 2.92 -16.38
N ALA A 44 14.23 3.11 -17.69
CA ALA A 44 14.64 4.40 -18.26
C ALA A 44 13.57 5.48 -18.03
N PHE A 45 12.30 5.16 -18.19
CA PHE A 45 11.18 6.08 -17.96
C PHE A 45 11.05 6.46 -16.47
N ALA A 46 11.11 5.48 -15.57
CA ALA A 46 11.07 5.75 -14.15
C ALA A 46 12.23 6.63 -13.70
N THR A 47 13.45 6.33 -14.15
CA THR A 47 14.62 7.12 -13.79
C THR A 47 14.59 8.54 -14.36
N TYR A 48 13.97 8.73 -15.52
CA TYR A 48 13.72 10.07 -16.07
C TYR A 48 12.82 10.91 -15.17
N MET A 49 11.89 10.27 -14.45
CA MET A 49 10.98 10.95 -13.51
C MET A 49 11.62 11.23 -12.15
N LEU A 50 12.78 10.68 -11.85
CA LEU A 50 13.55 11.01 -10.65
C LEU A 50 14.16 12.42 -10.78
N GLN A 51 14.07 13.21 -9.72
CA GLN A 51 14.58 14.58 -9.71
C GLN A 51 15.56 14.80 -8.55
N GLY A 52 16.45 15.76 -8.72
CA GLY A 52 17.36 16.21 -7.68
C GLY A 52 18.29 15.10 -7.16
N GLU A 53 18.31 14.91 -5.85
CA GLU A 53 19.16 13.92 -5.19
C GLU A 53 18.79 12.48 -5.54
N GLU A 54 17.55 12.20 -5.87
CA GLU A 54 17.08 10.87 -6.26
C GLU A 54 17.65 10.45 -7.62
N TYR A 55 17.72 11.37 -8.55
CA TYR A 55 18.37 11.12 -9.84
C TYR A 55 19.88 10.84 -9.67
N LYS A 56 20.56 11.61 -8.83
CA LYS A 56 21.99 11.41 -8.53
C LYS A 56 22.24 10.06 -7.84
N TRP A 57 21.40 9.73 -6.86
CA TRP A 57 21.49 8.46 -6.18
C TRP A 57 21.36 7.28 -7.14
N TRP A 58 20.35 7.29 -8.01
CA TRP A 58 20.20 6.23 -9.00
C TRP A 58 21.39 6.10 -9.92
N GLY A 59 21.99 7.20 -10.34
CA GLY A 59 23.21 7.21 -11.13
C GLY A 59 24.37 6.48 -10.45
N MET A 60 24.47 6.59 -9.11
CA MET A 60 25.47 5.85 -8.32
C MET A 60 25.11 4.37 -8.19
N GLU A 61 23.86 4.05 -7.90
CA GLU A 61 23.40 2.65 -7.77
C GLU A 61 23.54 1.87 -9.08
N LYS A 62 23.17 2.47 -10.19
CA LYS A 62 23.29 1.85 -11.51
C LYS A 62 24.73 1.42 -11.83
N ARG A 63 25.73 2.17 -11.37
CA ARG A 63 27.15 1.82 -11.55
C ARG A 63 27.58 0.59 -10.77
N ARG A 64 26.89 0.26 -9.67
CA ARG A 64 27.16 -0.92 -8.84
C ARG A 64 26.54 -2.19 -9.42
N ILE A 65 25.52 -2.04 -10.22
CA ILE A 65 24.80 -3.17 -10.81
C ILE A 65 25.54 -3.62 -12.06
N ARG A 66 25.87 -4.90 -12.10
CA ARG A 66 26.48 -5.53 -13.28
C ARG A 66 25.36 -6.12 -14.15
N GLY A 67 25.28 -5.64 -15.40
CA GLY A 67 24.30 -6.13 -16.36
C GLY A 67 23.06 -5.26 -16.51
N LYS A 68 22.03 -5.85 -17.10
CA LYS A 68 20.77 -5.16 -17.37
C LYS A 68 19.92 -5.09 -16.11
N VAL A 69 19.28 -3.96 -15.88
CA VAL A 69 18.39 -3.74 -14.76
C VAL A 69 16.96 -3.95 -15.24
N THR A 70 16.25 -4.89 -14.63
CA THR A 70 14.81 -5.10 -14.86
C THR A 70 13.99 -4.12 -14.03
N TRP A 71 12.70 -3.98 -14.36
CA TRP A 71 11.78 -3.18 -13.54
C TRP A 71 11.70 -3.70 -12.10
N GLU A 72 11.67 -5.01 -11.91
CA GLU A 72 11.65 -5.62 -10.57
C GLU A 72 12.91 -5.30 -9.76
N ASP A 73 14.07 -5.30 -10.39
CA ASP A 73 15.34 -4.88 -9.75
C ASP A 73 15.28 -3.42 -9.30
N PHE A 74 14.85 -2.53 -10.19
CA PHE A 74 14.68 -1.12 -9.87
C PHE A 74 13.70 -0.91 -8.71
N ARG A 75 12.52 -1.53 -8.80
CA ARG A 75 11.49 -1.46 -7.78
C ARG A 75 12.01 -1.89 -6.41
N ARG A 76 12.68 -3.02 -6.35
CA ARG A 76 13.29 -3.54 -5.11
C ARG A 76 14.32 -2.57 -4.53
N ILE A 77 15.27 -2.10 -5.33
CA ILE A 77 16.34 -1.19 -4.89
C ILE A 77 15.76 0.16 -4.43
N PHE A 78 14.77 0.68 -5.15
CA PHE A 78 14.09 1.92 -4.82
C PHE A 78 13.32 1.82 -3.50
N LEU A 79 12.55 0.74 -3.31
CA LEU A 79 11.79 0.51 -2.09
C LEU A 79 12.70 0.18 -0.90
N ASP A 80 13.80 -0.52 -1.08
CA ASP A 80 14.78 -0.77 -0.02
C ASP A 80 15.35 0.56 0.53
N ARG A 81 15.51 1.56 -0.33
CA ARG A 81 15.95 2.89 0.07
C ARG A 81 14.86 3.69 0.79
N HIS A 82 13.67 3.76 0.19
CA HIS A 82 12.59 4.66 0.63
C HIS A 82 11.59 3.98 1.55
N PHE A 83 11.48 2.68 1.47
CA PHE A 83 10.55 1.87 2.25
C PHE A 83 11.23 0.62 2.82
N PRO A 84 12.20 0.77 3.73
CA PRO A 84 12.91 -0.37 4.29
C PRO A 84 11.98 -1.30 5.07
N THR A 85 12.35 -2.57 5.17
CA THR A 85 11.58 -3.62 5.88
C THR A 85 11.24 -3.23 7.32
N SER A 86 12.10 -2.47 7.98
CA SER A 86 11.85 -1.96 9.34
C SER A 86 10.61 -1.06 9.42
N ILE A 87 10.41 -0.20 8.43
CA ILE A 87 9.24 0.68 8.33
C ILE A 87 7.99 -0.14 8.01
N HIS A 88 8.09 -1.12 7.11
CA HIS A 88 6.98 -2.03 6.81
C HIS A 88 6.50 -2.76 8.07
N LYS A 89 7.42 -3.33 8.84
CA LYS A 89 7.10 -3.98 10.13
C LYS A 89 6.53 -3.02 11.16
N GLN A 90 7.00 -1.78 11.18
CA GLN A 90 6.43 -0.75 12.04
C GLN A 90 4.98 -0.45 11.66
N LYS A 91 4.66 -0.28 10.38
CA LYS A 91 3.30 -0.05 9.89
C LYS A 91 2.37 -1.23 10.15
N GLU A 92 2.86 -2.45 9.97
CA GLU A 92 2.13 -3.67 10.34
C GLU A 92 1.78 -3.67 11.83
N ARG A 93 2.73 -3.33 12.69
CA ARG A 93 2.50 -3.21 14.14
C ARG A 93 1.50 -2.11 14.48
N GLU A 94 1.61 -0.95 13.83
CA GLU A 94 0.63 0.14 13.98
C GLU A 94 -0.78 -0.33 13.62
N PHE A 95 -0.93 -1.15 12.58
CA PHE A 95 -2.21 -1.74 12.21
C PHE A 95 -2.74 -2.70 13.26
N ILE A 96 -1.91 -3.60 13.78
CA ILE A 96 -2.30 -4.57 14.81
C ILE A 96 -2.78 -3.86 16.08
N LEU A 97 -2.15 -2.72 16.44
CA LEU A 97 -2.46 -1.94 17.64
C LEU A 97 -3.45 -0.80 17.37
N LEU A 98 -4.00 -0.70 16.16
CA LEU A 98 -4.90 0.39 15.80
C LEU A 98 -6.19 0.33 16.61
N GLU A 99 -6.47 1.39 17.33
CA GLU A 99 -7.70 1.59 18.09
C GLU A 99 -8.38 2.88 17.65
N GLN A 100 -9.71 2.89 17.72
CA GLN A 100 -10.48 4.09 17.41
C GLN A 100 -10.10 5.25 18.35
N GLY A 101 -10.06 5.00 19.65
CA GLY A 101 -9.74 6.00 20.65
C GLY A 101 -10.63 7.25 20.51
N LYS A 102 -10.00 8.42 20.35
CA LYS A 102 -10.72 9.70 20.17
C LYS A 102 -11.08 10.00 18.71
N ARG A 103 -10.77 9.10 17.77
CA ARG A 103 -11.08 9.29 16.36
C ARG A 103 -12.58 9.13 16.11
N SER A 104 -13.10 9.88 15.13
CA SER A 104 -14.43 9.58 14.58
C SER A 104 -14.42 8.23 13.86
N MET A 105 -15.58 7.67 13.59
CA MET A 105 -15.70 6.43 12.83
C MET A 105 -15.06 6.57 11.44
N ALA A 106 -15.26 7.71 10.76
CA ALA A 106 -14.67 7.98 9.45
C ALA A 106 -13.14 8.06 9.51
N GLN A 107 -12.57 8.68 10.54
CA GLN A 107 -11.12 8.74 10.76
C GLN A 107 -10.53 7.36 11.06
N TYR A 108 -11.21 6.55 11.86
CA TYR A 108 -10.79 5.18 12.15
C TYR A 108 -10.85 4.29 10.91
N ASP A 109 -11.93 4.36 10.14
CA ASP A 109 -12.07 3.63 8.88
C ASP A 109 -10.97 3.99 7.88
N ALA A 110 -10.66 5.26 7.72
CA ALA A 110 -9.58 5.72 6.84
C ALA A 110 -8.20 5.19 7.29
N ALA A 111 -7.91 5.25 8.60
CA ALA A 111 -6.67 4.71 9.16
C ALA A 111 -6.58 3.19 9.00
N PHE A 112 -7.68 2.48 9.23
CA PHE A 112 -7.78 1.04 9.05
C PHE A 112 -7.52 0.63 7.60
N ASN A 113 -8.16 1.27 6.65
CA ASN A 113 -7.99 0.97 5.22
C ASN A 113 -6.55 1.22 4.76
N ARG A 114 -5.94 2.33 5.18
CA ARG A 114 -4.55 2.66 4.85
C ARG A 114 -3.57 1.65 5.41
N LEU A 115 -3.69 1.31 6.69
CA LEU A 115 -2.75 0.43 7.39
C LEU A 115 -2.95 -1.05 7.04
N SER A 116 -4.15 -1.47 6.67
CA SER A 116 -4.45 -2.86 6.30
C SER A 116 -3.61 -3.37 5.12
N ASN A 117 -3.13 -2.47 4.27
CA ASN A 117 -2.26 -2.81 3.13
C ASN A 117 -0.91 -3.41 3.58
N PHE A 118 -0.47 -3.12 4.82
CA PHE A 118 0.78 -3.64 5.38
C PHE A 118 0.63 -5.00 6.06
N ALA A 119 -0.59 -5.47 6.24
CA ALA A 119 -0.87 -6.75 6.89
C ALA A 119 -2.01 -7.49 6.16
N PRO A 120 -1.87 -7.79 4.86
CA PRO A 120 -2.92 -8.42 4.06
C PRO A 120 -3.37 -9.78 4.64
N GLN A 121 -2.49 -10.48 5.33
CA GLN A 121 -2.79 -11.76 5.99
C GLN A 121 -3.83 -11.63 7.10
N LEU A 122 -3.93 -10.47 7.75
CA LEU A 122 -4.89 -10.21 8.83
C LEU A 122 -6.29 -9.82 8.33
N VAL A 123 -6.40 -9.49 7.06
CA VAL A 123 -7.64 -9.04 6.41
C VAL A 123 -7.91 -9.83 5.11
N ALA A 124 -7.42 -11.06 5.04
CA ALA A 124 -7.49 -11.88 3.85
C ALA A 124 -8.93 -12.22 3.43
N THR A 125 -9.83 -12.37 4.39
CA THR A 125 -11.27 -12.57 4.16
C THR A 125 -12.09 -11.40 4.69
N GLU A 126 -13.32 -11.23 4.21
CA GLU A 126 -14.24 -10.22 4.74
C GLU A 126 -14.55 -10.46 6.23
N ILE A 127 -14.56 -11.72 6.65
CA ILE A 127 -14.77 -12.09 8.06
C ILE A 127 -13.58 -11.64 8.90
N ASP A 128 -12.35 -11.91 8.47
CA ASP A 128 -11.15 -11.50 9.17
C ASP A 128 -11.05 -9.98 9.24
N ARG A 129 -11.33 -9.32 8.12
CA ARG A 129 -11.36 -7.86 8.05
C ARG A 129 -12.34 -7.26 9.04
N ALA A 130 -13.58 -7.78 9.09
CA ALA A 130 -14.62 -7.33 10.00
C ALA A 130 -14.25 -7.57 11.46
N LYS A 131 -13.66 -8.73 11.79
CA LYS A 131 -13.19 -9.04 13.14
C LYS A 131 -12.11 -8.07 13.59
N HIS A 132 -11.11 -7.84 12.73
CA HIS A 132 -10.00 -6.95 13.04
C HIS A 132 -10.47 -5.50 13.21
N PHE A 133 -11.36 -5.03 12.32
CA PHE A 133 -11.96 -3.70 12.41
C PHE A 133 -12.73 -3.52 13.74
N ARG A 134 -13.55 -4.49 14.10
CA ARG A 134 -14.34 -4.44 15.33
C ARG A 134 -13.50 -4.46 16.59
N SER A 135 -12.37 -5.18 16.59
CA SER A 135 -11.50 -5.28 17.75
C SER A 135 -10.88 -3.95 18.18
N GLY A 136 -10.71 -3.03 17.25
CA GLY A 136 -10.16 -1.69 17.53
C GLY A 136 -11.21 -0.63 17.87
N LEU A 137 -12.50 -0.94 17.76
CA LEU A 137 -13.57 0.00 18.08
C LEU A 137 -13.68 0.25 19.58
N THR A 138 -14.05 1.46 19.96
CA THR A 138 -14.42 1.77 21.34
C THR A 138 -15.69 1.00 21.74
N PRO A 139 -15.91 0.69 23.04
CA PRO A 139 -17.09 -0.08 23.47
C PRO A 139 -18.42 0.49 22.99
N GLN A 140 -18.55 1.81 22.92
CA GLN A 140 -19.76 2.50 22.45
C GLN A 140 -20.02 2.30 20.95
N SER A 141 -18.97 2.18 20.16
CA SER A 141 -19.09 1.94 18.72
C SER A 141 -19.15 0.45 18.37
N SER A 142 -18.53 -0.40 19.19
CA SER A 142 -18.42 -1.83 18.91
C SER A 142 -19.75 -2.59 19.01
N TRP A 143 -20.68 -2.14 19.85
CA TRP A 143 -21.99 -2.79 19.98
C TRP A 143 -22.97 -2.43 18.85
N ALA A 144 -22.78 -1.27 18.23
CA ALA A 144 -23.61 -0.86 17.08
C ALA A 144 -23.30 -1.66 15.81
N TRP A 145 -22.02 -2.01 15.63
CA TRP A 145 -21.54 -2.73 14.46
C TRP A 145 -22.10 -4.16 14.32
N PRO A 146 -22.15 -5.00 15.39
CA PRO A 146 -22.66 -6.35 15.28
C PRO A 146 -24.11 -6.46 14.84
N ARG A 147 -24.94 -5.47 15.21
CA ARG A 147 -26.38 -5.49 14.87
C ARG A 147 -26.63 -5.39 13.36
N VAL A 148 -25.77 -4.68 12.64
CA VAL A 148 -25.92 -4.46 11.20
C VAL A 148 -25.41 -5.66 10.40
N ARG A 149 -24.33 -6.31 10.86
CA ARG A 149 -23.70 -7.42 10.12
C ARG A 149 -24.07 -8.82 10.60
N LEU A 150 -24.58 -8.96 11.83
CA LEU A 150 -25.01 -10.26 12.33
C LEU A 150 -26.45 -10.63 11.93
N LYS A 151 -27.22 -9.70 11.33
CA LYS A 151 -28.57 -9.99 10.85
C LYS A 151 -28.62 -11.21 9.91
N PRO A 152 -27.72 -11.40 8.94
CA PRO A 152 -27.68 -12.62 8.15
C PRO A 152 -27.26 -13.87 8.92
N MET A 153 -26.40 -13.70 9.95
CA MET A 153 -25.94 -14.83 10.76
C MET A 153 -26.93 -15.27 11.84
N ALA A 154 -27.71 -14.33 12.39
CA ALA A 154 -28.78 -14.68 13.35
C ALA A 154 -29.83 -15.62 12.74
N ASN A 155 -30.14 -15.42 11.45
CA ASN A 155 -31.05 -16.30 10.72
C ASN A 155 -30.44 -17.69 10.41
N PHE A 156 -29.13 -17.83 10.42
CA PHE A 156 -28.46 -19.11 10.23
C PHE A 156 -28.50 -20.00 11.48
N TRP A 157 -28.46 -19.38 12.67
CA TRP A 157 -28.46 -20.08 13.95
C TRP A 157 -29.89 -20.38 14.49
N MET A 158 -30.92 -19.73 13.91
CA MET A 158 -32.31 -19.90 14.31
C MET A 158 -33.09 -20.89 13.45
N LYS A 159 -32.47 -21.77 12.70
CA LYS A 159 -33.16 -22.92 12.14
C LYS A 159 -33.42 -23.90 13.28
N PRO A 160 -34.67 -24.14 13.64
CA PRO A 160 -34.97 -25.15 14.65
C PRO A 160 -34.47 -26.50 14.11
N PHE A 161 -33.75 -27.20 14.93
CA PHE A 161 -33.56 -28.61 14.73
C PHE A 161 -34.93 -29.27 14.82
N CYS A 162 -35.47 -29.69 13.67
CA CYS A 162 -36.51 -30.69 13.61
C CYS A 162 -35.87 -32.06 13.62
#